data_b606c7fdae19d75035a8010c4d378cd9
#
_entry.id   b606c7fdae19d75035a8010c4d378cd9
#
_cell.length_a   1.000
_cell.length_b   1.000
_cell.length_c   1.000
_cell.angle_alpha   90.00
_cell.angle_beta   90.00
_cell.angle_gamma   90.00
#
_symmetry.space_group_name_H-M   'P 1'
#
loop_
_entity.id
_entity.type
_entity.pdbx_description
1 polymer ?
#
loop_
_entity_poly.entity_id
_entity_poly.type
_entity_poly.pdbx_seq_one_letter_code
_entity_poly.pdbx_strand_id
1 'polypeptide(L)'
;MLNFKRTTMMKTKKGSTLAEILICMAILGVVFTIAIGVMVADHHRNQTVVRLKKHFSTLSQAFSQVAASEGPYYVWDFPEKLSEQGSNYFFEKYLKSNLAILRDCKNSMEGACNYTFKELDGTEKSLNSTWSRFYLNDGAFVALQTYADDKYRVVYFYVDSNGKKRLNVVARDIFMFEFWLENVDHPEYIGKLLPYGHEYSREQLIGDGNTNNCNRTKNGNYCSALIMKDGWQIKSGYPWAQARYVVQ
;
A
#
# COMPACT_ATOMS: atom_id res chain seq x y z
N MET A 1 42.08 -72.90 -21.54
CA MET A 1 42.24 -71.50 -21.99
C MET A 1 40.90 -71.04 -22.59
N LEU A 2 40.08 -70.37 -21.82
CA LEU A 2 38.77 -69.85 -22.26
C LEU A 2 38.94 -68.35 -22.61
N ASN A 3 38.77 -68.06 -23.89
CA ASN A 3 38.90 -66.72 -24.43
C ASN A 3 37.55 -65.98 -24.28
N PHE A 4 37.47 -65.03 -23.33
CA PHE A 4 36.27 -64.24 -23.09
C PHE A 4 36.28 -63.02 -24.02
N LYS A 5 35.51 -63.07 -25.10
CA LYS A 5 35.30 -61.96 -26.01
C LYS A 5 34.43 -60.90 -25.33
N ARG A 6 35.05 -59.77 -24.94
CA ARG A 6 34.35 -58.59 -24.42
C ARG A 6 33.67 -57.87 -25.57
N THR A 7 32.33 -58.03 -25.67
CA THR A 7 31.52 -57.28 -26.66
C THR A 7 31.27 -55.89 -26.10
N THR A 8 31.99 -54.90 -26.66
CA THR A 8 31.79 -53.51 -26.34
C THR A 8 30.52 -53.02 -27.03
N MET A 9 29.43 -52.85 -26.28
CA MET A 9 28.20 -52.20 -26.78
C MET A 9 28.50 -50.72 -27.09
N MET A 10 28.62 -50.38 -28.37
CA MET A 10 28.64 -48.99 -28.82
C MET A 10 27.24 -48.39 -28.58
N LYS A 11 27.14 -47.52 -27.53
CA LYS A 11 25.95 -46.67 -27.33
C LYS A 11 25.89 -45.67 -28.49
N THR A 12 25.04 -45.90 -29.47
CA THR A 12 24.71 -44.92 -30.51
C THR A 12 24.12 -43.70 -29.84
N LYS A 13 24.79 -42.58 -29.79
CA LYS A 13 24.22 -41.27 -29.44
C LYS A 13 23.27 -40.91 -30.56
N LYS A 14 21.96 -41.01 -30.31
CA LYS A 14 20.95 -40.43 -31.21
C LYS A 14 21.12 -38.94 -31.14
N GLY A 15 21.48 -38.29 -32.23
CA GLY A 15 21.48 -36.84 -32.37
C GLY A 15 20.03 -36.39 -32.45
N SER A 16 19.66 -35.32 -31.70
CA SER A 16 18.34 -34.70 -31.83
C SER A 16 18.15 -34.13 -33.22
N THR A 17 16.98 -34.33 -33.81
CA THR A 17 16.64 -33.75 -35.11
C THR A 17 16.35 -32.26 -34.95
N LEU A 18 16.53 -31.47 -35.99
CA LEU A 18 16.22 -30.04 -36.01
C LEU A 18 14.77 -29.77 -35.59
N ALA A 19 13.85 -30.64 -36.02
CA ALA A 19 12.43 -30.57 -35.68
C ALA A 19 12.17 -30.75 -34.18
N GLU A 20 12.84 -31.72 -33.51
CA GLU A 20 12.73 -31.94 -32.06
C GLU A 20 13.23 -30.73 -31.29
N ILE A 21 14.34 -30.10 -31.72
CA ILE A 21 14.85 -28.90 -31.06
C ILE A 21 13.88 -27.73 -31.21
N LEU A 22 13.30 -27.54 -32.40
CA LEU A 22 12.32 -26.48 -32.63
C LEU A 22 11.05 -26.65 -31.80
N ILE A 23 10.55 -27.89 -31.69
CA ILE A 23 9.38 -28.19 -30.85
C ILE A 23 9.68 -27.93 -29.36
N CYS A 24 10.85 -28.39 -28.88
CA CYS A 24 11.27 -28.12 -27.50
C CYS A 24 11.38 -26.61 -27.21
N MET A 25 11.99 -25.84 -28.11
CA MET A 25 12.08 -24.38 -27.96
C MET A 25 10.73 -23.70 -27.97
N ALA A 26 9.79 -24.14 -28.81
CA ALA A 26 8.42 -23.62 -28.82
C ALA A 26 7.69 -23.88 -27.50
N ILE A 27 7.76 -25.10 -26.99
CA ILE A 27 7.15 -25.48 -25.70
C ILE A 27 7.77 -24.69 -24.54
N LEU A 28 9.13 -24.60 -24.50
CA LEU A 28 9.83 -23.83 -23.48
C LEU A 28 9.43 -22.36 -23.53
N GLY A 29 9.33 -21.75 -24.72
CA GLY A 29 8.88 -20.37 -24.90
C GLY A 29 7.50 -20.10 -24.29
N VAL A 30 6.54 -20.98 -24.52
CA VAL A 30 5.19 -20.88 -23.93
C VAL A 30 5.22 -21.02 -22.43
N VAL A 31 5.94 -22.00 -21.89
CA VAL A 31 6.06 -22.23 -20.43
C VAL A 31 6.72 -21.03 -19.74
N PHE A 32 7.81 -20.50 -20.32
CA PHE A 32 8.48 -19.32 -19.77
C PHE A 32 7.59 -18.08 -19.74
N THR A 33 6.80 -17.81 -20.77
CA THR A 33 5.91 -16.65 -20.81
C THR A 33 4.86 -16.69 -19.70
N ILE A 34 4.30 -17.88 -19.42
CA ILE A 34 3.32 -18.07 -18.33
C ILE A 34 4.00 -17.92 -16.97
N ALA A 35 5.16 -18.57 -16.76
CA ALA A 35 5.86 -18.57 -15.48
C ALA A 35 6.36 -17.17 -15.10
N ILE A 36 6.92 -16.40 -16.03
CA ILE A 36 7.38 -15.03 -15.80
C ILE A 36 6.22 -14.13 -15.40
N GLY A 37 5.06 -14.24 -16.08
CA GLY A 37 3.89 -13.43 -15.76
C GLY A 37 3.41 -13.60 -14.31
N VAL A 38 3.39 -14.82 -13.79
CA VAL A 38 3.01 -15.11 -12.41
C VAL A 38 4.03 -14.55 -11.41
N MET A 39 5.33 -14.79 -11.66
CA MET A 39 6.40 -14.29 -10.79
C MET A 39 6.43 -12.76 -10.69
N VAL A 40 6.22 -12.06 -11.79
CA VAL A 40 6.17 -10.59 -11.81
C VAL A 40 4.97 -10.07 -11.03
N ALA A 41 3.79 -10.70 -11.18
CA ALA A 41 2.59 -10.31 -10.44
C ALA A 41 2.78 -10.48 -8.92
N ASP A 42 3.33 -11.59 -8.48
CA ASP A 42 3.59 -11.86 -7.07
C ASP A 42 4.67 -10.92 -6.50
N HIS A 43 5.70 -10.62 -7.28
CA HIS A 43 6.71 -9.66 -6.90
C HIS A 43 6.12 -8.26 -6.65
N HIS A 44 5.24 -7.78 -7.53
CA HIS A 44 4.57 -6.49 -7.33
C HIS A 44 3.66 -6.46 -6.10
N ARG A 45 2.90 -7.54 -5.85
CA ARG A 45 2.09 -7.67 -4.63
C ARG A 45 2.95 -7.57 -3.37
N ASN A 46 4.03 -8.35 -3.33
CA ASN A 46 4.96 -8.36 -2.22
C ASN A 46 5.62 -6.98 -2.02
N GLN A 47 6.04 -6.32 -3.09
CA GLN A 47 6.61 -4.97 -3.02
C GLN A 47 5.61 -3.95 -2.45
N THR A 48 4.36 -4.00 -2.88
CA THR A 48 3.30 -3.11 -2.35
C THR A 48 3.14 -3.32 -0.84
N VAL A 49 3.04 -4.56 -0.39
CA VAL A 49 2.87 -4.87 1.04
C VAL A 49 4.10 -4.44 1.85
N VAL A 50 5.30 -4.71 1.36
CA VAL A 50 6.54 -4.31 2.06
C VAL A 50 6.64 -2.79 2.19
N ARG A 51 6.34 -2.04 1.14
CA ARG A 51 6.31 -0.57 1.18
C ARG A 51 5.24 -0.06 2.15
N LEU A 52 4.03 -0.59 2.07
CA LEU A 52 2.92 -0.24 2.95
C LEU A 52 3.29 -0.45 4.42
N LYS A 53 3.84 -1.63 4.75
CA LYS A 53 4.31 -1.96 6.10
C LYS A 53 5.43 -1.04 6.58
N LYS A 54 6.35 -0.66 5.69
CA LYS A 54 7.40 0.31 5.99
C LYS A 54 6.81 1.66 6.38
N HIS A 55 5.90 2.22 5.58
CA HIS A 55 5.32 3.53 5.85
C HIS A 55 4.41 3.52 7.09
N PHE A 56 3.64 2.44 7.30
CA PHE A 56 2.91 2.23 8.53
C PHE A 56 3.84 2.24 9.76
N SER A 57 4.95 1.52 9.70
CA SER A 57 5.95 1.50 10.79
C SER A 57 6.61 2.88 10.99
N THR A 58 6.94 3.58 9.90
CA THR A 58 7.54 4.92 9.96
C THR A 58 6.61 5.92 10.66
N LEU A 59 5.33 5.95 10.28
CA LEU A 59 4.34 6.83 10.92
C LEU A 59 4.09 6.42 12.38
N SER A 60 3.96 5.14 12.67
CA SER A 60 3.78 4.64 14.04
C SER A 60 4.95 5.03 14.95
N GLN A 61 6.19 4.93 14.44
CA GLN A 61 7.39 5.33 15.18
C GLN A 61 7.42 6.84 15.42
N ALA A 62 7.06 7.66 14.42
CA ALA A 62 6.97 9.10 14.58
C ALA A 62 6.00 9.47 15.70
N PHE A 63 4.81 8.90 15.75
CA PHE A 63 3.86 9.11 16.84
C PHE A 63 4.39 8.65 18.20
N SER A 64 5.09 7.53 18.24
CA SER A 64 5.71 7.04 19.49
C SER A 64 6.79 8.00 20.00
N GLN A 65 7.59 8.60 19.10
CA GLN A 65 8.60 9.60 19.44
C GLN A 65 7.95 10.89 19.95
N VAL A 66 6.88 11.35 19.30
CA VAL A 66 6.10 12.52 19.77
C VAL A 66 5.52 12.26 21.14
N ALA A 67 4.94 11.09 21.40
CA ALA A 67 4.40 10.75 22.71
C ALA A 67 5.48 10.70 23.81
N ALA A 68 6.70 10.32 23.45
CA ALA A 68 7.83 10.33 24.38
C ALA A 68 8.33 11.75 24.72
N SER A 69 8.21 12.72 23.81
CA SER A 69 8.64 14.11 24.01
C SER A 69 7.54 15.03 24.54
N GLU A 70 6.32 14.90 24.03
CA GLU A 70 5.19 15.79 24.34
C GLU A 70 4.25 15.24 25.42
N GLY A 71 4.44 13.98 25.82
CA GLY A 71 3.59 13.32 26.81
C GLY A 71 2.36 12.65 26.18
N PRO A 72 1.37 12.27 27.01
CA PRO A 72 0.22 11.49 26.57
C PRO A 72 -0.69 12.26 25.61
N TYR A 73 -1.35 11.55 24.71
CA TYR A 73 -2.11 12.09 23.57
C TYR A 73 -3.22 13.08 23.95
N TYR A 74 -3.81 12.96 25.12
CA TYR A 74 -4.88 13.85 25.60
C TYR A 74 -4.40 15.28 25.93
N VAL A 75 -3.08 15.49 26.13
CA VAL A 75 -2.51 16.83 26.35
C VAL A 75 -2.06 17.48 25.05
N TRP A 76 -2.12 16.77 23.94
CA TRP A 76 -1.69 17.35 22.66
C TRP A 76 -2.69 18.42 22.22
N ASP A 77 -2.14 19.54 21.81
CA ASP A 77 -2.90 20.63 21.24
C ASP A 77 -3.42 20.22 19.86
N PHE A 78 -4.74 20.14 19.72
CA PHE A 78 -5.38 19.65 18.51
C PHE A 78 -6.33 20.69 17.93
N PRO A 79 -6.35 20.90 16.60
CA PRO A 79 -7.25 21.87 15.97
C PRO A 79 -8.72 21.51 16.22
N GLU A 80 -9.49 22.45 16.70
CA GLU A 80 -10.93 22.23 17.04
C GLU A 80 -11.81 21.94 15.83
N LYS A 81 -11.40 22.35 14.63
CA LYS A 81 -12.19 22.20 13.40
C LYS A 81 -11.33 21.77 12.24
N LEU A 82 -11.95 21.06 11.31
CA LEU A 82 -11.37 20.77 10.01
C LEU A 82 -10.99 22.07 9.27
N SER A 83 -9.71 22.32 9.11
CA SER A 83 -9.21 23.53 8.43
C SER A 83 -7.85 23.28 7.80
N GLU A 84 -7.49 24.13 6.84
CA GLU A 84 -6.14 24.18 6.26
C GLU A 84 -5.08 24.39 7.32
N GLN A 85 -5.30 25.38 8.19
CA GLN A 85 -4.36 25.73 9.24
C GLN A 85 -4.19 24.59 10.23
N GLY A 86 -5.30 23.91 10.58
CA GLY A 86 -5.29 22.83 11.56
C GLY A 86 -4.44 21.65 11.15
N SER A 87 -4.62 21.13 9.95
CA SER A 87 -3.82 20.00 9.45
C SER A 87 -2.35 20.35 9.32
N ASN A 88 -2.05 21.56 8.84
CA ASN A 88 -0.67 22.02 8.71
C ASN A 88 -0.01 22.26 10.07
N TYR A 89 -0.76 22.87 11.02
CA TYR A 89 -0.29 23.08 12.39
C TYR A 89 0.08 21.75 13.06
N PHE A 90 -0.80 20.73 12.96
CA PHE A 90 -0.53 19.42 13.53
C PHE A 90 0.72 18.76 12.93
N PHE A 91 0.87 18.84 11.62
CA PHE A 91 2.06 18.34 10.93
C PHE A 91 3.34 19.04 11.40
N GLU A 92 3.37 20.38 11.36
CA GLU A 92 4.54 21.19 11.72
C GLU A 92 4.95 20.96 13.19
N LYS A 93 3.97 20.89 14.09
CA LYS A 93 4.23 20.78 15.52
C LYS A 93 4.70 19.38 15.93
N TYR A 94 4.04 18.34 15.43
CA TYR A 94 4.23 16.99 15.94
C TYR A 94 5.01 16.06 15.02
N LEU A 95 4.79 16.13 13.71
CA LEU A 95 5.33 15.09 12.82
C LEU A 95 6.57 15.51 12.07
N LYS A 96 6.71 16.76 11.71
CA LYS A 96 7.78 17.24 10.83
C LYS A 96 9.19 16.96 11.35
N SER A 97 9.42 17.14 12.63
CA SER A 97 10.72 16.87 13.28
C SER A 97 11.01 15.38 13.47
N ASN A 98 9.99 14.54 13.44
CA ASN A 98 10.07 13.10 13.68
C ASN A 98 10.00 12.27 12.40
N LEU A 99 9.96 12.92 11.23
CA LEU A 99 9.92 12.28 9.92
C LEU A 99 11.06 12.82 9.03
N ALA A 100 11.63 11.95 8.23
CA ALA A 100 12.61 12.35 7.22
C ALA A 100 11.88 12.92 5.99
N ILE A 101 11.70 14.25 5.96
CA ILE A 101 10.96 14.97 4.93
C ILE A 101 11.87 15.39 3.79
N LEU A 102 11.54 14.99 2.57
CA LEU A 102 12.19 15.43 1.34
C LEU A 102 11.63 16.77 0.87
N ARG A 103 10.30 16.92 0.94
CA ARG A 103 9.61 18.14 0.52
C ARG A 103 8.38 18.38 1.39
N ASP A 104 8.29 19.54 1.94
CA ASP A 104 7.11 20.03 2.64
C ASP A 104 6.27 20.86 1.66
N CYS A 105 5.09 20.37 1.34
CA CYS A 105 4.13 21.02 0.45
C CYS A 105 3.12 21.88 1.21
N LYS A 106 3.01 21.69 2.52
CA LYS A 106 1.93 22.26 3.33
C LYS A 106 0.56 21.98 2.67
N ASN A 107 -0.23 23.01 2.47
CA ASN A 107 -1.54 22.91 1.81
C ASN A 107 -1.50 23.26 0.31
N SER A 108 -0.31 23.47 -0.25
CA SER A 108 -0.17 23.86 -1.66
C SER A 108 -0.74 22.80 -2.60
N MET A 109 -1.48 23.28 -3.61
CA MET A 109 -2.05 22.46 -4.69
C MET A 109 -1.34 22.70 -6.04
N GLU A 110 -0.08 23.18 -6.00
CA GLU A 110 0.66 23.53 -7.20
C GLU A 110 1.82 22.57 -7.49
N GLY A 111 2.14 22.42 -8.74
CA GLY A 111 3.32 21.68 -9.22
C GLY A 111 3.39 20.25 -8.69
N ALA A 112 4.48 19.91 -8.01
CA ALA A 112 4.66 18.58 -7.43
C ALA A 112 3.69 18.30 -6.27
N CYS A 113 3.17 19.34 -5.64
CA CYS A 113 2.25 19.27 -4.50
C CYS A 113 0.78 19.14 -4.92
N ASN A 114 0.46 19.36 -6.20
CA ASN A 114 -0.83 19.02 -6.76
C ASN A 114 -0.90 17.49 -6.94
N TYR A 115 -1.75 16.85 -6.15
CA TYR A 115 -1.84 15.41 -6.11
C TYR A 115 -3.27 14.95 -6.45
N THR A 116 -3.38 14.27 -7.58
CA THR A 116 -4.61 13.63 -8.04
C THR A 116 -4.39 12.12 -8.12
N PHE A 117 -5.40 11.36 -7.84
CA PHE A 117 -5.37 9.90 -7.88
C PHE A 117 -6.75 9.34 -8.27
N LYS A 118 -6.79 8.05 -8.54
CA LYS A 118 -8.03 7.34 -8.80
C LYS A 118 -8.44 6.52 -7.59
N GLU A 119 -9.69 6.57 -7.26
CA GLU A 119 -10.31 5.61 -6.38
C GLU A 119 -10.34 4.22 -7.05
N LEU A 120 -10.60 3.18 -6.29
CA LEU A 120 -10.55 1.81 -6.81
C LEU A 120 -11.61 1.54 -7.89
N ASP A 121 -12.74 2.23 -7.84
CA ASP A 121 -13.80 2.21 -8.86
C ASP A 121 -13.46 3.01 -10.14
N GLY A 122 -12.33 3.70 -10.13
CA GLY A 122 -11.85 4.52 -11.24
C GLY A 122 -12.23 6.00 -11.16
N THR A 123 -12.99 6.42 -10.15
CA THR A 123 -13.34 7.82 -9.92
C THR A 123 -12.08 8.64 -9.63
N GLU A 124 -11.91 9.76 -10.31
CA GLU A 124 -10.79 10.65 -10.07
C GLU A 124 -11.03 11.51 -8.83
N LYS A 125 -10.01 11.62 -7.98
CA LYS A 125 -10.04 12.40 -6.75
C LYS A 125 -8.82 13.30 -6.64
N SER A 126 -9.05 14.52 -6.19
CA SER A 126 -7.99 15.45 -5.78
C SER A 126 -8.15 15.80 -4.31
N LEU A 127 -7.02 16.00 -3.64
CA LEU A 127 -7.03 16.48 -2.26
C LEU A 127 -7.22 18.01 -2.26
N ASN A 128 -8.16 18.49 -1.45
CA ASN A 128 -8.39 19.92 -1.27
C ASN A 128 -7.36 20.54 -0.31
N SER A 129 -7.44 21.83 -0.07
CA SER A 129 -6.50 22.58 0.78
C SER A 129 -6.55 22.22 2.27
N THR A 130 -7.54 21.46 2.73
CA THR A 130 -7.60 21.01 4.13
C THR A 130 -6.61 19.89 4.45
N TRP A 131 -5.97 19.31 3.43
CA TRP A 131 -4.93 18.31 3.59
C TRP A 131 -3.55 18.96 3.62
N SER A 132 -2.77 18.72 4.66
CA SER A 132 -1.33 19.01 4.68
C SER A 132 -0.58 17.88 3.95
N ARG A 133 0.35 18.24 3.06
CA ARG A 133 1.02 17.33 2.14
C ARG A 133 2.52 17.39 2.27
N PHE A 134 3.17 16.25 2.15
CA PHE A 134 4.63 16.19 2.15
C PHE A 134 5.14 14.93 1.44
N TYR A 135 6.40 14.95 1.07
CA TYR A 135 7.12 13.79 0.56
C TYR A 135 8.13 13.33 1.59
N LEU A 136 8.16 12.04 1.87
CA LEU A 136 9.23 11.40 2.62
C LEU A 136 10.50 11.30 1.77
N ASN A 137 11.65 11.15 2.41
CA ASN A 137 12.95 11.08 1.73
C ASN A 137 13.11 9.88 0.77
N ASP A 138 12.29 8.84 0.91
CA ASP A 138 12.22 7.72 -0.02
C ASP A 138 11.30 7.95 -1.23
N GLY A 139 10.69 9.15 -1.30
CA GLY A 139 9.81 9.58 -2.38
C GLY A 139 8.33 9.22 -2.18
N ALA A 140 7.95 8.57 -1.10
CA ALA A 140 6.54 8.34 -0.78
C ALA A 140 5.83 9.68 -0.54
N PHE A 141 4.59 9.79 -1.03
CA PHE A 141 3.75 10.94 -0.76
C PHE A 141 2.82 10.65 0.41
N VAL A 142 2.69 11.60 1.30
CA VAL A 142 1.78 11.54 2.44
C VAL A 142 0.93 12.80 2.47
N ALA A 143 -0.35 12.61 2.67
CA ALA A 143 -1.27 13.69 2.99
C ALA A 143 -1.96 13.38 4.32
N LEU A 144 -2.05 14.36 5.20
CA LEU A 144 -2.77 14.24 6.45
C LEU A 144 -3.87 15.29 6.59
N GLN A 145 -4.93 14.92 7.28
CA GLN A 145 -6.05 15.79 7.61
C GLN A 145 -6.48 15.54 9.05
N THR A 146 -6.61 16.61 9.82
CA THR A 146 -7.14 16.56 11.18
C THR A 146 -8.66 16.71 11.16
N TYR A 147 -9.35 15.94 12.01
CA TYR A 147 -10.77 16.07 12.25
C TYR A 147 -11.04 16.03 13.76
N ALA A 148 -11.86 16.95 14.25
CA ALA A 148 -12.32 17.00 15.63
C ALA A 148 -13.79 17.34 15.71
N ASP A 149 -14.47 16.71 16.66
CA ASP A 149 -15.80 17.06 17.15
C ASP A 149 -15.88 16.82 18.67
N ASP A 150 -17.08 16.82 19.24
CA ASP A 150 -17.30 16.67 20.69
C ASP A 150 -16.88 15.30 21.24
N LYS A 151 -16.68 14.28 20.36
CA LYS A 151 -16.40 12.90 20.74
C LYS A 151 -15.07 12.38 20.22
N TYR A 152 -14.57 12.97 19.15
CA TYR A 152 -13.47 12.41 18.36
C TYR A 152 -12.41 13.44 18.06
N ARG A 153 -11.15 13.05 18.18
CA ARG A 153 -9.99 13.73 17.60
C ARG A 153 -9.17 12.71 16.84
N VAL A 154 -9.13 12.84 15.54
CA VAL A 154 -8.49 11.87 14.65
C VAL A 154 -7.68 12.57 13.56
N VAL A 155 -6.58 11.95 13.18
CA VAL A 155 -5.77 12.34 12.02
C VAL A 155 -5.88 11.26 10.97
N TYR A 156 -6.39 11.62 9.81
CA TYR A 156 -6.45 10.73 8.65
C TYR A 156 -5.21 10.90 7.79
N PHE A 157 -4.76 9.80 7.20
CA PHE A 157 -3.61 9.78 6.31
C PHE A 157 -3.97 9.09 5.00
N TYR A 158 -3.63 9.73 3.87
CA TYR A 158 -3.37 9.02 2.63
C TYR A 158 -1.88 8.86 2.47
N VAL A 159 -1.44 7.64 2.20
CA VAL A 159 -0.04 7.28 1.97
C VAL A 159 0.07 6.65 0.59
N ASP A 160 0.71 7.36 -0.35
CA ASP A 160 1.12 6.76 -1.62
C ASP A 160 2.52 6.18 -1.46
N SER A 161 2.59 4.87 -1.48
CA SER A 161 3.79 4.11 -1.16
C SER A 161 4.91 4.19 -2.22
N ASN A 162 4.62 4.70 -3.40
CA ASN A 162 5.58 4.84 -4.50
C ASN A 162 5.72 6.30 -5.01
N GLY A 163 5.00 7.25 -4.42
CA GLY A 163 4.94 8.65 -4.81
C GLY A 163 4.28 8.87 -6.17
N LYS A 164 4.64 9.92 -6.89
CA LYS A 164 4.04 10.24 -8.20
C LYS A 164 4.41 9.27 -9.35
N LYS A 165 4.91 8.09 -9.06
CA LYS A 165 5.12 7.07 -10.08
C LYS A 165 3.76 6.53 -10.52
N ARG A 166 3.67 6.15 -11.80
CA ARG A 166 2.42 5.73 -12.47
C ARG A 166 1.49 4.86 -11.61
N LEU A 167 0.22 5.08 -11.86
CA LEU A 167 -0.99 4.40 -11.45
C LEU A 167 -1.71 4.99 -10.23
N ASN A 168 -1.12 5.78 -9.37
CA ASN A 168 -1.76 6.48 -8.22
C ASN A 168 -3.24 6.06 -8.02
N VAL A 169 -3.45 4.81 -7.63
CA VAL A 169 -4.78 4.21 -7.46
C VAL A 169 -4.91 3.71 -6.04
N VAL A 170 -6.01 4.04 -5.39
CA VAL A 170 -6.35 3.50 -4.07
C VAL A 170 -6.31 1.97 -4.11
N ALA A 171 -5.83 1.36 -3.05
CA ALA A 171 -5.64 -0.08 -2.92
C ALA A 171 -4.46 -0.68 -3.70
N ARG A 172 -3.80 0.07 -4.60
CA ARG A 172 -2.58 -0.38 -5.30
C ARG A 172 -1.33 0.32 -4.79
N ASP A 173 -1.39 1.63 -4.77
CA ASP A 173 -0.28 2.49 -4.38
C ASP A 173 -0.65 3.34 -3.18
N ILE A 174 -1.94 3.69 -3.05
CA ILE A 174 -2.47 4.61 -2.05
C ILE A 174 -3.30 3.84 -1.04
N PHE A 175 -3.03 4.13 0.23
CA PHE A 175 -3.67 3.49 1.37
C PHE A 175 -4.05 4.52 2.41
N MET A 176 -5.17 4.28 3.09
CA MET A 176 -5.69 5.17 4.11
C MET A 176 -5.47 4.61 5.50
N PHE A 177 -4.99 5.48 6.41
CA PHE A 177 -4.80 5.19 7.84
C PHE A 177 -5.43 6.28 8.68
N GLU A 178 -5.59 5.99 9.96
CA GLU A 178 -6.11 6.91 10.96
C GLU A 178 -5.31 6.78 12.27
N PHE A 179 -5.13 7.91 12.95
CA PHE A 179 -4.50 7.95 14.26
C PHE A 179 -5.42 8.67 15.24
N TRP A 180 -5.80 8.00 16.30
CA TRP A 180 -6.77 8.49 17.26
C TRP A 180 -6.10 9.17 18.46
N LEU A 181 -6.46 10.43 18.73
CA LEU A 181 -6.07 11.14 19.94
C LEU A 181 -7.19 11.10 20.98
N GLU A 182 -8.45 11.05 20.50
CA GLU A 182 -9.62 10.89 21.32
C GLU A 182 -10.69 10.11 20.57
N ASN A 183 -11.27 9.13 21.24
CA ASN A 183 -12.40 8.36 20.76
C ASN A 183 -13.22 7.93 21.97
N VAL A 184 -14.38 8.58 22.17
CA VAL A 184 -15.24 8.34 23.34
C VAL A 184 -15.87 6.94 23.28
N ASP A 185 -16.21 6.48 22.09
CA ASP A 185 -16.89 5.19 21.91
C ASP A 185 -15.91 4.01 21.95
N HIS A 186 -14.63 4.25 21.56
CA HIS A 186 -13.57 3.24 21.47
C HIS A 186 -12.23 3.75 22.02
N PRO A 187 -12.12 3.93 23.34
CA PRO A 187 -10.90 4.43 23.98
C PRO A 187 -9.66 3.54 23.75
N GLU A 188 -9.87 2.27 23.40
CA GLU A 188 -8.78 1.34 23.06
C GLU A 188 -8.05 1.70 21.74
N TYR A 189 -8.59 2.59 20.92
CA TYR A 189 -7.94 3.07 19.68
C TYR A 189 -6.99 4.24 19.93
N ILE A 190 -7.13 4.92 21.06
CA ILE A 190 -6.32 6.10 21.38
C ILE A 190 -4.82 5.76 21.38
N GLY A 191 -4.04 6.62 20.71
CA GLY A 191 -2.59 6.48 20.58
C GLY A 191 -2.13 5.40 19.60
N LYS A 192 -3.05 4.87 18.78
CA LYS A 192 -2.71 3.86 17.77
C LYS A 192 -2.89 4.40 16.36
N LEU A 193 -1.89 4.15 15.52
CA LEU A 193 -2.07 4.23 14.07
C LEU A 193 -2.75 2.95 13.62
N LEU A 194 -3.89 3.07 12.99
CA LEU A 194 -4.74 1.96 12.55
C LEU A 194 -5.03 2.10 11.04
N PRO A 195 -5.20 1.01 10.31
CA PRO A 195 -5.70 1.12 8.94
C PRO A 195 -7.17 1.53 8.96
N TYR A 196 -7.55 2.43 8.07
CA TYR A 196 -8.94 2.91 7.98
C TYR A 196 -9.90 1.75 7.68
N GLY A 197 -10.92 1.58 8.51
CA GLY A 197 -11.85 0.45 8.49
C GLY A 197 -11.38 -0.78 9.28
N HIS A 198 -10.43 -0.62 10.19
CA HIS A 198 -9.86 -1.71 11.01
C HIS A 198 -10.90 -2.45 11.86
N GLU A 199 -12.01 -1.79 12.22
CA GLU A 199 -13.11 -2.31 13.04
C GLU A 199 -13.95 -3.37 12.31
N TYR A 200 -14.01 -3.33 10.97
CA TYR A 200 -14.86 -4.23 10.17
C TYR A 200 -14.27 -5.63 10.04
N SER A 201 -15.14 -6.64 9.96
CA SER A 201 -14.74 -8.00 9.63
C SER A 201 -14.20 -8.09 8.20
N ARG A 202 -13.50 -9.18 7.89
CA ARG A 202 -12.99 -9.39 6.53
C ARG A 202 -14.10 -9.40 5.48
N GLU A 203 -15.22 -10.03 5.80
CA GLU A 203 -16.39 -10.12 4.93
C GLU A 203 -17.03 -8.75 4.68
N GLN A 204 -17.11 -7.94 5.74
CA GLN A 204 -17.60 -6.57 5.62
C GLN A 204 -16.67 -5.70 4.76
N LEU A 205 -15.34 -5.86 4.90
CA LEU A 205 -14.36 -5.09 4.13
C LEU A 205 -14.43 -5.34 2.61
N ILE A 206 -14.78 -6.57 2.20
CA ILE A 206 -14.88 -6.95 0.77
C ILE A 206 -16.30 -6.85 0.21
N GLY A 207 -17.30 -6.64 1.05
CA GLY A 207 -18.71 -6.54 0.69
C GLY A 207 -19.07 -5.28 -0.11
N ASP A 208 -20.36 -5.06 -0.30
CA ASP A 208 -20.91 -3.91 -1.04
C ASP A 208 -21.60 -2.87 -0.15
N GLY A 209 -21.67 -3.13 1.15
CA GLY A 209 -22.48 -2.34 2.10
C GLY A 209 -21.96 -0.94 2.42
N ASN A 210 -20.69 -0.62 2.10
CA ASN A 210 -20.07 0.67 2.38
C ASN A 210 -19.30 1.17 1.17
N THR A 211 -19.30 2.48 0.94
CA THR A 211 -18.56 3.13 -0.16
C THR A 211 -17.05 2.97 -0.04
N ASN A 212 -16.52 2.77 1.18
CA ASN A 212 -15.10 2.61 1.45
C ASN A 212 -14.59 1.16 1.29
N ASN A 213 -15.47 0.20 1.05
CA ASN A 213 -15.10 -1.21 0.96
C ASN A 213 -14.00 -1.48 -0.07
N CYS A 214 -13.21 -2.51 0.21
CA CYS A 214 -12.13 -2.98 -0.66
C CYS A 214 -12.71 -3.84 -1.79
N ASN A 215 -13.46 -3.19 -2.68
CA ASN A 215 -14.19 -3.78 -3.79
C ASN A 215 -14.07 -2.86 -5.02
N ARG A 216 -13.99 -3.43 -6.22
CA ARG A 216 -13.80 -2.68 -7.50
C ARG A 216 -14.92 -1.69 -7.83
N THR A 217 -16.08 -1.82 -7.22
CA THR A 217 -17.23 -0.91 -7.39
C THR A 217 -17.29 0.17 -6.32
N LYS A 218 -16.26 0.25 -5.47
CA LYS A 218 -16.17 1.15 -4.32
C LYS A 218 -14.85 1.92 -4.36
N ASN A 219 -14.68 2.90 -3.48
CA ASN A 219 -13.48 3.74 -3.47
C ASN A 219 -12.22 3.03 -2.97
N GLY A 220 -12.35 1.94 -2.16
CA GLY A 220 -11.25 1.09 -1.73
C GLY A 220 -10.46 1.59 -0.51
N ASN A 221 -10.92 2.60 0.21
CA ASN A 221 -10.20 3.15 1.35
C ASN A 221 -9.97 2.13 2.48
N TYR A 222 -10.80 1.10 2.60
CA TYR A 222 -10.64 0.01 3.57
C TYR A 222 -9.63 -1.07 3.14
N CYS A 223 -8.99 -0.94 2.00
CA CYS A 223 -8.07 -1.97 1.53
C CYS A 223 -6.80 -2.11 2.39
N SER A 224 -6.37 -1.05 3.07
CA SER A 224 -5.30 -1.13 4.08
C SER A 224 -5.68 -2.06 5.24
N ALA A 225 -6.92 -1.96 5.72
CA ALA A 225 -7.45 -2.83 6.77
C ALA A 225 -7.54 -4.29 6.33
N LEU A 226 -7.97 -4.54 5.08
CA LEU A 226 -8.01 -5.89 4.52
C LEU A 226 -6.61 -6.53 4.45
N ILE A 227 -5.60 -5.82 3.95
CA ILE A 227 -4.22 -6.32 3.89
C ILE A 227 -3.70 -6.64 5.29
N MET A 228 -3.97 -5.78 6.26
CA MET A 228 -3.51 -5.98 7.64
C MET A 228 -4.21 -7.17 8.30
N LYS A 229 -5.54 -7.32 8.14
CA LYS A 229 -6.30 -8.49 8.62
C LYS A 229 -5.85 -9.79 7.96
N ASP A 230 -5.46 -9.76 6.70
CA ASP A 230 -4.90 -10.90 5.98
C ASP A 230 -3.44 -11.22 6.35
N GLY A 231 -2.91 -10.60 7.41
CA GLY A 231 -1.54 -10.82 7.92
C GLY A 231 -0.47 -10.17 7.08
N TRP A 232 -0.74 -8.97 6.57
CA TRP A 232 0.12 -8.24 5.64
C TRP A 232 0.38 -9.02 4.35
N GLN A 233 -0.70 -9.51 3.75
CA GLN A 233 -0.67 -10.25 2.49
C GLN A 233 -1.82 -9.81 1.57
N ILE A 234 -1.57 -9.82 0.28
CA ILE A 234 -2.59 -9.63 -0.75
C ILE A 234 -3.05 -11.01 -1.18
N LYS A 235 -4.16 -11.48 -0.56
CA LYS A 235 -4.76 -12.79 -0.83
C LYS A 235 -5.71 -12.77 -2.02
N SER A 236 -6.16 -13.95 -2.42
CA SER A 236 -7.28 -14.12 -3.37
C SER A 236 -8.52 -13.37 -2.85
N GLY A 237 -9.21 -12.65 -3.73
CA GLY A 237 -10.33 -11.77 -3.34
C GLY A 237 -9.94 -10.30 -3.16
N TYR A 238 -8.68 -9.97 -3.06
CA TYR A 238 -8.23 -8.57 -3.15
C TYR A 238 -8.49 -8.05 -4.57
N PRO A 239 -9.03 -6.82 -4.75
CA PRO A 239 -9.62 -6.38 -6.02
C PRO A 239 -8.73 -6.49 -7.26
N TRP A 240 -7.42 -6.35 -7.10
CA TRP A 240 -6.47 -6.48 -8.22
C TRP A 240 -5.60 -7.74 -8.17
N ALA A 241 -5.82 -8.63 -7.19
CA ALA A 241 -5.07 -9.88 -7.08
C ALA A 241 -5.25 -10.79 -8.30
N GLN A 242 -6.39 -10.69 -8.97
CA GLN A 242 -6.74 -11.48 -10.16
C GLN A 242 -6.51 -10.72 -11.49
N ALA A 243 -6.16 -9.45 -11.44
CA ALA A 243 -5.85 -8.70 -12.66
C ALA A 243 -4.57 -9.27 -13.27
N ARG A 244 -4.67 -9.95 -14.41
CA ARG A 244 -3.53 -10.20 -15.28
C ARG A 244 -2.96 -8.83 -15.63
N TYR A 245 -1.73 -8.57 -15.27
CA TYR A 245 -1.03 -7.38 -15.73
C TYR A 245 -0.95 -7.47 -17.28
N VAL A 246 -1.82 -6.76 -17.96
CA VAL A 246 -1.56 -6.39 -19.33
C VAL A 246 -0.48 -5.30 -19.21
N VAL A 247 0.75 -5.69 -19.49
CA VAL A 247 1.85 -4.76 -19.67
C VAL A 247 1.51 -3.99 -20.97
N GLN A 248 1.08 -2.74 -20.82
CA GLN A 248 1.03 -1.78 -21.93
C GLN A 248 2.30 -0.95 -21.92
#